data_be38a253b924bc9d4a9583159d7749cc
#
_entry.id   be38a253b924bc9d4a9583159d7749cc
#
_cell.length_a   1.000
_cell.length_b   1.000
_cell.length_c   1.000
_cell.angle_alpha   90.00
_cell.angle_beta   90.00
_cell.angle_gamma   90.00
#
_symmetry.space_group_name_H-M   'P 1'
#
loop_
_entity.id
_entity.type
_entity.pdbx_description
1 polymer ?
#
loop_
_entity_poly.entity_id
_entity_poly.type
_entity_poly.pdbx_seq_one_letter_code
_entity_poly.pdbx_strand_id
1 'polypeptide(L)'
;SPKIMDSLAVFLETSYLAQIGGPIILLVMILHFILAARKMPFSPLELREFWRQAKMMHHMDTWLWLVQVATAIVILVMASAHVINILSNLPISADKSAAGIQGGMVPFYLVLFAALDLHIAIGLYRVGVKFGILNRENRLKWRKYALYLVIGLALLSLATHYSFATMAI
;
A
#
# COMPACT_ATOMS: atom_id res chain seq x y z
N SER A 1 5.98 9.92 18.19
CA SER A 1 6.76 11.14 18.51
C SER A 1 8.05 11.12 17.67
N PRO A 2 8.60 12.27 17.27
CA PRO A 2 9.83 12.37 16.47
C PRO A 2 11.00 11.55 17.05
N LYS A 3 11.20 11.61 18.36
CA LYS A 3 12.25 10.85 19.06
C LYS A 3 12.16 9.33 18.85
N ILE A 4 10.96 8.77 18.84
CA ILE A 4 10.77 7.32 18.59
C ILE A 4 11.14 7.01 17.13
N MET A 5 10.76 7.86 16.20
CA MET A 5 11.13 7.69 14.80
C MET A 5 12.64 7.75 14.59
N ASP A 6 13.32 8.72 15.18
CA ASP A 6 14.78 8.85 15.08
C ASP A 6 15.51 7.66 15.71
N SER A 7 15.04 7.18 16.88
CA SER A 7 15.60 5.97 17.49
C SER A 7 15.44 4.74 16.59
N LEU A 8 14.28 4.59 15.93
CA LEU A 8 14.04 3.51 14.99
C LEU A 8 14.90 3.68 13.71
N ALA A 9 15.01 4.89 13.19
CA ALA A 9 15.84 5.20 12.03
C ALA A 9 17.32 4.87 12.29
N VAL A 10 17.87 5.30 13.44
CA VAL A 10 19.24 4.95 13.85
C VAL A 10 19.42 3.43 13.96
N PHE A 11 18.45 2.71 14.54
CA PHE A 11 18.51 1.24 14.60
C PHE A 11 18.52 0.62 13.19
N LEU A 12 17.65 1.07 12.27
CA LEU A 12 17.58 0.55 10.91
C LEU A 12 18.87 0.82 10.12
N GLU A 13 19.54 1.92 10.37
CA GLU A 13 20.79 2.29 9.70
C GLU A 13 21.99 1.56 10.28
N THR A 14 22.14 1.55 11.60
CA THR A 14 23.27 0.87 12.26
C THR A 14 23.27 -0.64 12.05
N SER A 15 22.07 -1.23 11.85
CA SER A 15 21.90 -2.64 11.49
C SER A 15 21.95 -2.91 9.98
N TYR A 16 22.20 -1.89 9.15
CA TYR A 16 22.15 -1.95 7.68
C TYR A 16 20.80 -2.41 7.12
N LEU A 17 19.74 -2.44 7.92
CA LEU A 17 18.41 -2.89 7.49
C LEU A 17 17.77 -1.92 6.49
N ALA A 18 18.09 -0.64 6.56
CA ALA A 18 17.60 0.32 5.57
C ALA A 18 18.26 0.09 4.20
N GLN A 19 19.60 -0.07 4.18
CA GLN A 19 20.40 -0.20 2.97
C GLN A 19 20.21 -1.54 2.26
N ILE A 20 19.99 -2.61 3.01
CA ILE A 20 19.81 -3.97 2.48
C ILE A 20 18.32 -4.29 2.32
N GLY A 21 17.52 -3.95 3.33
CA GLY A 21 16.08 -4.25 3.34
C GLY A 21 15.30 -3.48 2.28
N GLY A 22 15.65 -2.21 2.04
CA GLY A 22 15.00 -1.41 1.00
C GLY A 22 15.07 -2.05 -0.39
N PRO A 23 16.27 -2.37 -0.92
CA PRO A 23 16.40 -3.08 -2.19
C PRO A 23 15.72 -4.46 -2.21
N ILE A 24 15.77 -5.22 -1.11
CA ILE A 24 15.10 -6.52 -1.01
C ILE A 24 13.58 -6.34 -1.10
N ILE A 25 13.00 -5.39 -0.36
CA ILE A 25 11.56 -5.10 -0.42
C ILE A 25 11.15 -4.70 -1.83
N LEU A 26 11.93 -3.84 -2.50
CA LEU A 26 11.68 -3.44 -3.88
C LEU A 26 11.70 -4.65 -4.83
N LEU A 27 12.71 -5.52 -4.71
CA LEU A 27 12.80 -6.75 -5.50
C LEU A 27 11.59 -7.67 -5.28
N VAL A 28 11.24 -7.92 -4.01
CA VAL A 28 10.08 -8.77 -3.65
C VAL A 28 8.79 -8.17 -4.18
N MET A 29 8.62 -6.84 -4.10
CA MET A 29 7.44 -6.14 -4.64
C MET A 29 7.35 -6.31 -6.17
N ILE A 30 8.45 -6.16 -6.89
CA ILE A 30 8.50 -6.37 -8.35
C ILE A 30 8.17 -7.82 -8.71
N LEU A 31 8.78 -8.79 -8.03
CA LEU A 31 8.49 -10.22 -8.23
C LEU A 31 7.02 -10.55 -7.93
N HIS A 32 6.49 -10.02 -6.83
CA HIS A 32 5.08 -10.18 -6.48
C HIS A 32 4.17 -9.60 -7.58
N PHE A 33 4.50 -8.41 -8.08
CA PHE A 33 3.75 -7.78 -9.17
C PHE A 33 3.81 -8.63 -10.44
N ILE A 34 4.97 -9.10 -10.88
CA ILE A 34 5.12 -9.94 -12.08
C ILE A 34 4.28 -11.21 -11.97
N LEU A 35 4.31 -11.88 -10.81
CA LEU A 35 3.53 -13.09 -10.59
C LEU A 35 2.01 -12.81 -10.59
N ALA A 36 1.57 -11.69 -10.01
CA ALA A 36 0.18 -11.28 -10.00
C ALA A 36 -0.30 -10.80 -11.38
N ALA A 37 0.54 -10.11 -12.11
CA ALA A 37 0.29 -9.54 -13.43
C ALA A 37 -0.11 -10.59 -14.47
N ARG A 38 0.34 -11.83 -14.32
CA ARG A 38 -0.07 -12.96 -15.20
C ARG A 38 -1.59 -13.18 -15.28
N LYS A 39 -2.36 -12.59 -14.36
CA LYS A 39 -3.82 -12.69 -14.31
C LYS A 39 -4.53 -11.37 -14.62
N MET A 40 -3.78 -10.34 -15.02
CA MET A 40 -4.32 -9.03 -15.35
C MET A 40 -4.66 -8.95 -16.84
N PRO A 41 -5.75 -8.27 -17.21
CA PRO A 41 -6.04 -7.96 -18.60
C PRO A 41 -5.12 -6.81 -19.06
N PHE A 42 -4.17 -7.11 -19.94
CA PHE A 42 -3.24 -6.09 -20.46
C PHE A 42 -3.66 -5.54 -21.82
N SER A 43 -4.49 -6.26 -22.57
CA SER A 43 -4.98 -5.72 -23.83
C SER A 43 -6.23 -4.84 -23.63
N PRO A 44 -6.40 -3.77 -24.42
CA PRO A 44 -7.59 -2.94 -24.35
C PRO A 44 -8.90 -3.72 -24.56
N LEU A 45 -8.88 -4.76 -25.39
CA LEU A 45 -10.04 -5.62 -25.64
C LEU A 45 -10.39 -6.46 -24.41
N GLU A 46 -9.40 -7.09 -23.79
CA GLU A 46 -9.60 -7.87 -22.54
C GLU A 46 -10.11 -6.97 -21.40
N LEU A 47 -9.53 -5.78 -21.26
CA LEU A 47 -9.98 -4.82 -20.25
C LEU A 47 -11.42 -4.39 -20.47
N ARG A 48 -11.81 -4.12 -21.73
CA ARG A 48 -13.19 -3.76 -22.10
C ARG A 48 -14.17 -4.89 -21.81
N GLU A 49 -13.83 -6.12 -22.18
CA GLU A 49 -14.66 -7.30 -21.90
C GLU A 49 -14.80 -7.55 -20.41
N PHE A 50 -13.67 -7.49 -19.68
CA PHE A 50 -13.69 -7.64 -18.25
C PHE A 50 -14.57 -6.59 -17.56
N TRP A 51 -14.48 -5.34 -17.99
CA TRP A 51 -15.30 -4.24 -17.47
C TRP A 51 -16.79 -4.44 -17.77
N ARG A 52 -17.11 -4.92 -18.98
CA ARG A 52 -18.48 -5.28 -19.37
C ARG A 52 -19.04 -6.39 -18.48
N GLN A 53 -18.28 -7.46 -18.29
CA GLN A 53 -18.66 -8.59 -17.43
C GLN A 53 -18.84 -8.16 -15.97
N ALA A 54 -17.93 -7.35 -15.44
CA ALA A 54 -18.03 -6.83 -14.07
C ALA A 54 -19.31 -6.05 -13.81
N LYS A 55 -19.71 -5.23 -14.80
CA LYS A 55 -21.00 -4.49 -14.75
C LYS A 55 -22.22 -5.41 -14.81
N MET A 56 -22.19 -6.46 -15.63
CA MET A 56 -23.32 -7.39 -15.74
C MET A 56 -23.50 -8.27 -14.52
N MET A 57 -22.41 -8.75 -13.93
CA MET A 57 -22.46 -9.69 -12.80
C MET A 57 -22.85 -9.05 -11.48
N HIS A 58 -22.67 -7.74 -11.31
CA HIS A 58 -22.89 -7.01 -10.04
C HIS A 58 -22.27 -7.69 -8.80
N HIS A 59 -21.18 -8.46 -9.01
CA HIS A 59 -20.57 -9.26 -7.95
C HIS A 59 -19.47 -8.49 -7.24
N MET A 60 -19.60 -8.33 -5.92
CA MET A 60 -18.68 -7.53 -5.10
C MET A 60 -17.23 -8.01 -5.22
N ASP A 61 -16.96 -9.32 -5.24
CA ASP A 61 -15.59 -9.84 -5.31
C ASP A 61 -14.89 -9.49 -6.64
N THR A 62 -15.67 -9.26 -7.72
CA THR A 62 -15.15 -8.78 -9.00
C THR A 62 -14.70 -7.32 -8.88
N TRP A 63 -15.50 -6.47 -8.22
CA TRP A 63 -15.12 -5.08 -7.96
C TRP A 63 -13.92 -4.97 -7.03
N LEU A 64 -13.87 -5.78 -5.98
CA LEU A 64 -12.69 -5.84 -5.10
C LEU A 64 -11.44 -6.26 -5.86
N TRP A 65 -11.56 -7.17 -6.84
CA TRP A 65 -10.43 -7.53 -7.70
C TRP A 65 -9.97 -6.36 -8.58
N LEU A 66 -10.87 -5.58 -9.15
CA LEU A 66 -10.52 -4.38 -9.92
C LEU A 66 -9.77 -3.35 -9.07
N VAL A 67 -10.26 -3.10 -7.85
CA VAL A 67 -9.57 -2.21 -6.89
C VAL A 67 -8.18 -2.76 -6.56
N GLN A 68 -8.06 -4.06 -6.36
CA GLN A 68 -6.77 -4.72 -6.10
C GLN A 68 -5.77 -4.52 -7.25
N VAL A 69 -6.22 -4.62 -8.50
CA VAL A 69 -5.38 -4.39 -9.69
C VAL A 69 -4.97 -2.93 -9.79
N ALA A 70 -5.92 -2.01 -9.65
CA ALA A 70 -5.64 -0.57 -9.74
C ALA A 70 -4.64 -0.13 -8.65
N THR A 71 -4.86 -0.55 -7.40
CA THR A 71 -3.96 -0.25 -6.29
C THR A 71 -2.58 -0.89 -6.46
N ALA A 72 -2.47 -2.09 -7.05
CA ALA A 72 -1.19 -2.72 -7.35
C ALA A 72 -0.32 -1.88 -8.28
N ILE A 73 -0.92 -1.29 -9.33
CA ILE A 73 -0.21 -0.41 -10.26
C ILE A 73 0.25 0.88 -9.57
N VAL A 74 -0.63 1.51 -8.79
CA VAL A 74 -0.30 2.71 -8.01
C VAL A 74 0.85 2.43 -7.05
N ILE A 75 0.79 1.33 -6.31
CA ILE A 75 1.83 0.93 -5.35
C ILE A 75 3.15 0.66 -6.07
N LEU A 76 3.13 -0.07 -7.20
CA LEU A 76 4.35 -0.36 -7.93
C LEU A 76 5.11 0.92 -8.30
N VAL A 77 4.42 1.94 -8.79
CA VAL A 77 5.03 3.21 -9.19
C VAL A 77 5.43 4.04 -7.97
N MET A 78 4.50 4.28 -7.06
CA MET A 78 4.71 5.24 -5.98
C MET A 78 5.59 4.67 -4.85
N ALA A 79 5.43 3.39 -4.50
CA ALA A 79 6.29 2.79 -3.49
C ALA A 79 7.71 2.60 -4.01
N SER A 80 7.91 2.27 -5.31
CA SER A 80 9.24 2.27 -5.91
C SER A 80 9.90 3.64 -5.83
N ALA A 81 9.19 4.70 -6.20
CA ALA A 81 9.69 6.07 -6.09
C ALA A 81 10.02 6.44 -4.64
N HIS A 82 9.17 6.04 -3.68
CA HIS A 82 9.41 6.26 -2.26
C HIS A 82 10.68 5.55 -1.76
N VAL A 83 10.84 4.27 -2.06
CA VAL A 83 12.02 3.50 -1.63
C VAL A 83 13.29 4.07 -2.25
N ILE A 84 13.29 4.41 -3.54
CA ILE A 84 14.42 5.02 -4.22
C ILE A 84 14.77 6.37 -3.58
N ASN A 85 13.76 7.20 -3.30
CA ASN A 85 13.96 8.50 -2.64
C ASN A 85 14.61 8.34 -1.25
N ILE A 86 14.14 7.38 -0.45
CA ILE A 86 14.73 7.11 0.88
C ILE A 86 16.18 6.66 0.74
N LEU A 87 16.46 5.70 -0.13
CA LEU A 87 17.82 5.17 -0.32
C LEU A 87 18.80 6.22 -0.84
N SER A 88 18.31 7.18 -1.63
CA SER A 88 19.12 8.28 -2.17
C SER A 88 19.36 9.41 -1.15
N ASN A 89 18.61 9.44 -0.05
CA ASN A 89 18.62 10.53 0.93
C ASN A 89 18.93 10.05 2.36
N LEU A 90 19.67 8.97 2.50
CA LEU A 90 20.15 8.52 3.81
C LEU A 90 21.04 9.60 4.48
N PRO A 91 21.08 9.69 5.79
CA PRO A 91 20.35 8.93 6.81
C PRO A 91 18.85 9.32 6.88
N ILE A 92 18.02 8.38 7.33
CA ILE A 92 16.60 8.63 7.61
C ILE A 92 16.50 9.45 8.89
N SER A 93 15.67 10.52 8.89
CA SER A 93 15.39 11.29 10.09
C SER A 93 13.95 11.85 10.10
N ALA A 94 13.48 12.20 11.30
CA ALA A 94 12.17 12.82 11.47
C ALA A 94 12.13 14.19 10.79
N ASP A 95 13.20 14.97 10.88
CA ASP A 95 13.29 16.31 10.26
C ASP A 95 13.18 16.24 8.74
N LYS A 96 13.91 15.33 8.09
CA LYS A 96 13.81 15.13 6.63
C LYS A 96 12.40 14.69 6.21
N SER A 97 11.75 13.82 7.00
CA SER A 97 10.39 13.39 6.73
C SER A 97 9.39 14.53 6.88
N ALA A 98 9.55 15.34 7.93
CA ALA A 98 8.73 16.53 8.14
C ALA A 98 8.96 17.58 7.03
N ALA A 99 10.20 17.85 6.65
CA ALA A 99 10.54 18.73 5.54
C ALA A 99 9.90 18.29 4.23
N GLY A 100 9.89 16.98 3.93
CA GLY A 100 9.20 16.42 2.77
C GLY A 100 7.69 16.66 2.81
N ILE A 101 7.03 16.39 3.93
CA ILE A 101 5.60 16.61 4.11
C ILE A 101 5.25 18.09 3.98
N GLN A 102 5.98 18.98 4.65
CA GLN A 102 5.78 20.43 4.61
C GLN A 102 6.15 21.02 3.24
N GLY A 103 7.09 20.40 2.53
CA GLY A 103 7.49 20.74 1.16
C GLY A 103 6.51 20.28 0.07
N GLY A 104 5.31 19.78 0.43
CA GLY A 104 4.23 19.49 -0.51
C GLY A 104 4.07 18.01 -0.88
N MET A 105 4.74 17.08 -0.21
CA MET A 105 4.61 15.62 -0.48
C MET A 105 3.34 15.00 0.11
N VAL A 106 2.48 15.76 0.79
CA VAL A 106 1.22 15.28 1.37
C VAL A 106 0.34 14.53 0.35
N PRO A 107 0.03 15.07 -0.85
CA PRO A 107 -0.80 14.37 -1.82
C PRO A 107 -0.20 13.04 -2.28
N PHE A 108 1.12 12.97 -2.45
CA PHE A 108 1.83 11.76 -2.81
C PHE A 108 1.61 10.66 -1.76
N TYR A 109 1.84 10.97 -0.49
CA TYR A 109 1.69 9.98 0.57
C TYR A 109 0.24 9.60 0.84
N LEU A 110 -0.71 10.54 0.72
CA LEU A 110 -2.13 10.21 0.86
C LEU A 110 -2.59 9.18 -0.19
N VAL A 111 -2.18 9.35 -1.44
CA VAL A 111 -2.50 8.39 -2.51
C VAL A 111 -1.80 7.06 -2.28
N LEU A 112 -0.51 7.07 -1.93
CA LEU A 112 0.26 5.85 -1.67
C LEU A 112 -0.33 5.05 -0.51
N PHE A 113 -0.62 5.68 0.62
CA PHE A 113 -1.16 4.97 1.78
C PHE A 113 -2.59 4.50 1.55
N ALA A 114 -3.45 5.29 0.91
CA ALA A 114 -4.79 4.83 0.54
C ALA A 114 -4.73 3.60 -0.38
N ALA A 115 -3.80 3.58 -1.33
CA ALA A 115 -3.60 2.41 -2.19
C ALA A 115 -3.09 1.20 -1.41
N LEU A 116 -2.11 1.38 -0.50
CA LEU A 116 -1.57 0.31 0.35
C LEU A 116 -2.65 -0.27 1.27
N ASP A 117 -3.40 0.56 1.97
CA ASP A 117 -4.43 0.15 2.91
C ASP A 117 -5.51 -0.69 2.22
N LEU A 118 -6.00 -0.23 1.08
CA LEU A 118 -6.97 -0.97 0.27
C LEU A 118 -6.37 -2.28 -0.26
N HIS A 119 -5.15 -2.23 -0.78
CA HIS A 119 -4.48 -3.40 -1.34
C HIS A 119 -4.27 -4.50 -0.31
N ILE A 120 -3.79 -4.15 0.88
CA ILE A 120 -3.55 -5.09 1.98
C ILE A 120 -4.87 -5.70 2.46
N ALA A 121 -5.88 -4.86 2.76
CA ALA A 121 -7.15 -5.34 3.30
C ALA A 121 -7.90 -6.25 2.31
N ILE A 122 -7.98 -5.85 1.03
CA ILE A 122 -8.59 -6.65 -0.02
C ILE A 122 -7.76 -7.92 -0.27
N GLY A 123 -6.44 -7.80 -0.27
CA GLY A 123 -5.52 -8.92 -0.45
C GLY A 123 -5.71 -10.00 0.60
N LEU A 124 -5.73 -9.64 1.88
CA LEU A 124 -5.97 -10.56 2.99
C LEU A 124 -7.34 -11.23 2.88
N TYR A 125 -8.39 -10.46 2.59
CA TYR A 125 -9.73 -11.02 2.35
C TYR A 125 -9.71 -12.06 1.21
N ARG A 126 -9.10 -11.75 0.08
CA ARG A 126 -9.03 -12.62 -1.10
C ARG A 126 -8.20 -13.88 -0.86
N VAL A 127 -7.10 -13.77 -0.13
CA VAL A 127 -6.29 -14.92 0.31
C VAL A 127 -7.14 -15.84 1.19
N GLY A 128 -7.88 -15.30 2.15
CA GLY A 128 -8.79 -16.05 2.99
C GLY A 128 -9.88 -16.80 2.21
N VAL A 129 -10.43 -16.17 1.16
CA VAL A 129 -11.40 -16.82 0.26
C VAL A 129 -10.73 -17.93 -0.56
N LYS A 130 -9.55 -17.66 -1.13
CA LYS A 130 -8.81 -18.61 -1.98
C LYS A 130 -8.44 -19.89 -1.25
N PHE A 131 -8.02 -19.79 -0.01
CA PHE A 131 -7.61 -20.94 0.81
C PHE A 131 -8.76 -21.58 1.60
N GLY A 132 -10.02 -21.15 1.36
CA GLY A 132 -11.20 -21.74 2.00
C GLY A 132 -11.38 -21.36 3.48
N ILE A 133 -10.56 -20.45 4.02
CA ILE A 133 -10.70 -19.90 5.38
C ILE A 133 -12.02 -19.12 5.50
N LEU A 134 -12.40 -18.44 4.41
CA LEU A 134 -13.62 -17.66 4.32
C LEU A 134 -14.64 -18.39 3.45
N ASN A 135 -15.68 -18.93 4.08
CA ASN A 135 -16.81 -19.59 3.44
C ASN A 135 -17.94 -18.57 3.08
N ARG A 136 -19.00 -19.06 2.43
CA ARG A 136 -20.12 -18.18 2.01
C ARG A 136 -20.83 -17.51 3.19
N GLU A 137 -20.90 -18.16 4.35
CA GLU A 137 -21.64 -17.67 5.53
C GLU A 137 -20.91 -16.53 6.24
N ASN A 138 -19.56 -16.58 6.26
CA ASN A 138 -18.76 -15.61 7.00
C ASN A 138 -18.17 -14.48 6.14
N ARG A 139 -18.24 -14.54 4.79
CA ARG A 139 -17.66 -13.52 3.87
C ARG A 139 -18.12 -12.10 4.19
N LEU A 140 -19.41 -11.92 4.47
CA LEU A 140 -19.94 -10.58 4.77
C LEU A 140 -19.33 -9.99 6.05
N LYS A 141 -19.16 -10.83 7.06
CA LYS A 141 -18.51 -10.45 8.33
C LYS A 141 -17.05 -10.06 8.11
N TRP A 142 -16.31 -10.85 7.32
CA TRP A 142 -14.91 -10.57 7.02
C TRP A 142 -14.70 -9.35 6.14
N ARG A 143 -15.63 -9.02 5.23
CA ARG A 143 -15.61 -7.74 4.51
C ARG A 143 -15.74 -6.54 5.46
N LYS A 144 -16.56 -6.64 6.50
CA LYS A 144 -16.64 -5.59 7.53
C LYS A 144 -15.31 -5.45 8.29
N TYR A 145 -14.66 -6.57 8.62
CA TYR A 145 -13.34 -6.51 9.27
C TYR A 145 -12.27 -5.90 8.34
N ALA A 146 -12.28 -6.23 7.06
CA ALA A 146 -11.40 -5.60 6.08
C ALA A 146 -11.65 -4.07 6.00
N LEU A 147 -12.91 -3.63 6.04
CA LEU A 147 -13.25 -2.21 6.11
C LEU A 147 -12.73 -1.55 7.39
N TYR A 148 -12.91 -2.18 8.55
CA TYR A 148 -12.38 -1.66 9.82
C TYR A 148 -10.85 -1.56 9.81
N LEU A 149 -10.17 -2.53 9.17
CA LEU A 149 -8.73 -2.47 8.97
C LEU A 149 -8.33 -1.25 8.14
N VAL A 150 -9.00 -1.02 6.99
CA VAL A 150 -8.76 0.16 6.15
C VAL A 150 -8.96 1.45 6.94
N ILE A 151 -10.07 1.57 7.68
CA ILE A 151 -10.35 2.77 8.47
C ILE A 151 -9.26 2.98 9.54
N GLY A 152 -8.87 1.93 10.25
CA GLY A 152 -7.82 2.00 11.27
C GLY A 152 -6.47 2.43 10.70
N LEU A 153 -6.05 1.85 9.57
CA LEU A 153 -4.82 2.21 8.88
C LEU A 153 -4.87 3.65 8.34
N ALA A 154 -6.00 4.06 7.75
CA ALA A 154 -6.18 5.43 7.26
C ALA A 154 -6.11 6.46 8.39
N LEU A 155 -6.72 6.19 9.55
CA LEU A 155 -6.61 7.07 10.71
C LEU A 155 -5.17 7.18 11.21
N LEU A 156 -4.43 6.07 11.26
CA LEU A 156 -3.02 6.06 11.64
C LEU A 156 -2.17 6.85 10.65
N SER A 157 -2.42 6.68 9.36
CA SER A 157 -1.78 7.42 8.28
C SER A 157 -2.01 8.93 8.40
N LEU A 158 -3.27 9.36 8.61
CA LEU A 158 -3.62 10.76 8.79
C LEU A 158 -2.97 11.35 10.05
N ALA A 159 -2.96 10.61 11.16
CA ALA A 159 -2.31 11.04 12.39
C ALA A 159 -0.78 11.24 12.19
N THR A 160 -0.15 10.36 11.40
CA THR A 160 1.27 10.47 11.05
C THR A 160 1.53 11.72 10.20
N HIS A 161 0.71 11.96 9.16
CA HIS A 161 0.82 13.16 8.34
C HIS A 161 0.65 14.44 9.15
N TYR A 162 -0.35 14.48 10.01
CA TYR A 162 -0.59 15.62 10.90
C TYR A 162 0.61 15.87 11.81
N SER A 163 1.19 14.81 12.40
CA SER A 163 2.37 14.93 13.26
C SER A 163 3.58 15.54 12.54
N PHE A 164 3.84 15.16 11.29
CA PHE A 164 4.93 15.74 10.50
C PHE A 164 4.61 17.12 9.95
N ALA A 165 3.37 17.39 9.58
CA ALA A 165 2.96 18.70 9.10
C ALA A 165 3.05 19.81 10.18
N THR A 166 2.89 19.43 11.46
CA THR A 166 2.94 20.34 12.61
C THR A 166 4.26 20.33 13.37
N MET A 167 5.22 19.52 12.90
CA MET A 167 6.55 19.44 13.52
C MET A 167 7.34 20.72 13.24
N ALA A 168 7.94 21.30 14.28
CA ALA A 168 8.91 22.40 14.09
C ALA A 168 10.22 21.80 13.57
N ILE A 169 10.69 22.32 12.44
CA ILE A 169 11.96 21.94 11.79
C ILE A 169 13.00 22.98 12.09
#